data_ee087c57d50ed83d43e619360efda84f
#
_entry.id   ee087c57d50ed83d43e619360efda84f
#
_cell.length_a   1.000
_cell.length_b   1.000
_cell.length_c   1.000
_cell.angle_alpha   90.00
_cell.angle_beta   90.00
_cell.angle_gamma   90.00
#
_symmetry.space_group_name_H-M   'P 1'
#
loop_
_entity.id
_entity.type
_entity.pdbx_description
1 polymer ?
#
loop_
_entity_poly.entity_id
_entity_poly.type
_entity_poly.pdbx_seq_one_letter_code
_entity_poly.pdbx_strand_id
1 'polypeptide(L)'
;ARLDLKTFKTVEIIELPNSAGNHSSPFITENTEYVVAGTRFAVPTDDMNGDVPINSFKENFKGVISFIGVNKETGDMNLSFQIEAPGVNFDLSHAGKGKSHGWFFFSCYNSEQANSLLEVNASQNDKDFIMAVNWKKAEEYLKAGKGRKVKTQYAHNKFDESTQTATSKMEQEVTVLSAKELKDICYFMPTPKSPHGCDVDPTGEYIVGSGKLAALIPVHSFTKMLKAIKNKEFAGEYDGIPILKYESTLYGEVQKPGLGPLHTEFDGKGNAYTSFFVSSEVVKWDVKTLKVLDRQPTFYSVGHLMVVGGDTKKPYGKYLVAYNKI
;
A
#
# COMPACT_ATOMS: atom_id res chain seq x y z
N ALA A 1 -15.35 -5.87 -2.41
CA ALA A 1 -16.71 -5.69 -2.94
C ALA A 1 -16.76 -4.50 -3.91
N ARG A 2 -17.63 -4.58 -4.90
CA ARG A 2 -18.05 -3.47 -5.78
C ARG A 2 -19.47 -3.06 -5.43
N LEU A 3 -19.68 -1.78 -5.25
CA LEU A 3 -20.98 -1.19 -4.93
C LEU A 3 -21.36 -0.18 -6.01
N ASP A 4 -22.64 -0.13 -6.35
CA ASP A 4 -23.18 0.95 -7.16
C ASP A 4 -23.38 2.21 -6.30
N LEU A 5 -22.75 3.32 -6.70
CA LEU A 5 -22.80 4.57 -5.93
C LEU A 5 -24.11 5.34 -6.02
N LYS A 6 -25.02 4.98 -6.95
CA LYS A 6 -26.34 5.60 -7.07
C LYS A 6 -27.36 4.88 -6.21
N THR A 7 -27.28 3.56 -6.18
CA THR A 7 -28.25 2.70 -5.48
C THR A 7 -27.76 2.23 -4.12
N PHE A 8 -26.44 2.35 -3.83
CA PHE A 8 -25.73 1.81 -2.67
C PHE A 8 -25.90 0.31 -2.50
N LYS A 9 -26.15 -0.41 -3.59
CA LYS A 9 -26.33 -1.85 -3.60
C LYS A 9 -25.03 -2.56 -3.98
N THR A 10 -24.84 -3.76 -3.45
CA THR A 10 -23.74 -4.62 -3.81
C THR A 10 -23.95 -5.15 -5.23
N VAL A 11 -22.94 -5.02 -6.06
CA VAL A 11 -22.94 -5.52 -7.44
C VAL A 11 -22.10 -6.78 -7.57
N GLU A 12 -20.97 -6.84 -6.84
CA GLU A 12 -20.03 -7.93 -6.99
C GLU A 12 -19.12 -8.07 -5.76
N ILE A 13 -18.83 -9.30 -5.37
CA ILE A 13 -17.88 -9.63 -4.30
C ILE A 13 -16.94 -10.72 -4.79
N ILE A 14 -15.63 -10.52 -4.61
CA ILE A 14 -14.60 -11.54 -4.82
C ILE A 14 -13.92 -11.80 -3.48
N GLU A 15 -13.84 -13.06 -3.08
CA GLU A 15 -12.95 -13.49 -2.00
C GLU A 15 -11.49 -13.41 -2.49
N LEU A 16 -10.58 -13.09 -1.59
CA LEU A 16 -9.15 -13.07 -1.86
C LEU A 16 -8.51 -14.29 -1.20
N PRO A 17 -8.36 -15.40 -1.93
CA PRO A 17 -7.74 -16.62 -1.42
C PRO A 17 -6.25 -16.41 -1.15
N ASN A 18 -5.60 -17.35 -0.47
CA ASN A 18 -4.17 -17.25 -0.13
C ASN A 18 -3.80 -15.98 0.66
N SER A 19 -4.78 -15.32 1.26
CA SER A 19 -4.60 -14.08 1.99
C SER A 19 -5.63 -13.96 3.13
N ALA A 20 -5.40 -13.04 4.06
CA ALA A 20 -6.36 -12.72 5.12
C ALA A 20 -6.23 -11.26 5.53
N GLY A 21 -7.31 -10.71 6.11
CA GLY A 21 -7.30 -9.38 6.71
C GLY A 21 -6.80 -8.29 5.76
N ASN A 22 -7.29 -8.25 4.51
CA ASN A 22 -6.89 -7.23 3.56
C ASN A 22 -7.34 -5.85 4.05
N HIS A 23 -6.39 -5.04 4.42
CA HIS A 23 -6.62 -3.71 4.99
C HIS A 23 -6.14 -2.59 4.09
N SER A 24 -4.97 -2.78 3.48
CA SER A 24 -4.26 -1.74 2.73
C SER A 24 -5.17 -1.05 1.71
N SER A 25 -6.05 -0.19 2.18
CA SER A 25 -7.12 0.52 1.46
C SER A 25 -7.11 0.21 -0.03
N PRO A 26 -8.03 -0.57 -0.57
CA PRO A 26 -7.95 -1.05 -1.94
C PRO A 26 -7.92 0.14 -2.89
N PHE A 27 -6.72 0.57 -3.27
CA PHE A 27 -6.52 1.64 -4.22
C PHE A 27 -6.62 1.14 -5.64
N ILE A 28 -7.16 2.00 -6.48
CA ILE A 28 -7.30 1.76 -7.91
C ILE A 28 -6.08 2.33 -8.62
N THR A 29 -5.47 1.57 -9.52
CA THR A 29 -4.40 2.08 -10.39
C THR A 29 -4.91 3.20 -11.29
N GLU A 30 -3.99 4.05 -11.75
CA GLU A 30 -4.31 5.32 -12.44
C GLU A 30 -5.36 5.20 -13.55
N ASN A 31 -5.31 4.14 -14.35
CA ASN A 31 -6.24 3.93 -15.45
C ASN A 31 -7.24 2.79 -15.17
N THR A 32 -7.45 2.46 -13.91
CA THR A 32 -8.39 1.40 -13.49
C THR A 32 -8.00 0.02 -14.05
N GLU A 33 -6.69 -0.26 -14.15
CA GLU A 33 -6.23 -1.59 -14.54
C GLU A 33 -6.54 -2.61 -13.45
N TYR A 34 -6.24 -2.22 -12.19
CA TYR A 34 -6.39 -3.06 -11.01
C TYR A 34 -6.94 -2.29 -9.83
N VAL A 35 -7.72 -2.97 -9.02
CA VAL A 35 -7.89 -2.69 -7.59
C VAL A 35 -6.88 -3.56 -6.86
N VAL A 36 -6.07 -2.96 -5.99
CA VAL A 36 -4.97 -3.67 -5.32
C VAL A 36 -5.22 -3.70 -3.82
N ALA A 37 -5.03 -4.86 -3.22
CA ALA A 37 -5.20 -5.06 -1.77
C ALA A 37 -4.04 -5.86 -1.20
N GLY A 38 -3.56 -5.49 -0.01
CA GLY A 38 -2.52 -6.19 0.71
C GLY A 38 -2.97 -6.70 2.08
N THR A 39 -2.34 -7.74 2.59
CA THR A 39 -2.65 -8.31 3.90
C THR A 39 -2.21 -7.39 5.04
N ARG A 40 -3.15 -7.03 5.92
CA ARG A 40 -2.86 -6.25 7.13
C ARG A 40 -1.94 -7.02 8.09
N PHE A 41 -2.15 -8.32 8.15
CA PHE A 41 -1.29 -9.24 8.89
C PHE A 41 -0.74 -10.28 7.94
N ALA A 42 0.53 -10.60 8.11
CA ALA A 42 1.14 -11.69 7.37
C ALA A 42 0.37 -13.00 7.62
N VAL A 43 0.25 -13.81 6.58
CA VAL A 43 -0.46 -15.08 6.64
C VAL A 43 0.53 -16.26 6.64
N PRO A 44 0.15 -17.42 7.16
CA PRO A 44 1.00 -18.61 7.07
C PRO A 44 1.34 -18.97 5.62
N THR A 45 2.49 -19.57 5.41
CA THR A 45 2.86 -20.17 4.12
C THR A 45 1.98 -21.38 3.81
N ASP A 46 1.84 -21.74 2.54
CA ASP A 46 0.88 -22.77 2.08
C ASP A 46 1.11 -24.16 2.64
N ASP A 47 2.34 -24.47 3.09
CA ASP A 47 2.72 -25.79 3.58
C ASP A 47 2.30 -26.05 5.04
N MET A 48 1.65 -25.10 5.67
CA MET A 48 1.26 -25.18 7.07
C MET A 48 -0.14 -25.76 7.24
N ASN A 49 -0.20 -27.08 7.32
CA ASN A 49 -1.40 -27.81 7.72
C ASN A 49 -1.43 -27.95 9.25
N GLY A 50 -2.05 -26.98 9.93
CA GLY A 50 -2.19 -27.03 11.38
C GLY A 50 -1.70 -25.77 12.10
N ASP A 51 -1.38 -25.92 13.37
CA ASP A 51 -0.95 -24.81 14.21
C ASP A 51 0.44 -24.30 13.80
N VAL A 52 0.50 -23.04 13.38
CA VAL A 52 1.77 -22.37 13.10
C VAL A 52 2.38 -21.93 14.41
N PRO A 53 3.59 -22.39 14.78
CA PRO A 53 4.24 -21.93 16.00
C PRO A 53 4.45 -20.42 15.95
N ILE A 54 4.00 -19.70 16.95
CA ILE A 54 4.08 -18.22 16.98
C ILE A 54 5.53 -17.70 16.94
N ASN A 55 6.48 -18.53 17.38
CA ASN A 55 7.91 -18.19 17.35
C ASN A 55 8.58 -18.46 15.99
N SER A 56 7.82 -18.86 14.99
CA SER A 56 8.32 -19.16 13.63
C SER A 56 7.83 -18.15 12.58
N PHE A 57 7.41 -16.94 13.00
CA PHE A 57 6.86 -15.92 12.12
C PHE A 57 7.79 -15.63 10.94
N LYS A 58 9.08 -15.50 11.20
CA LYS A 58 10.07 -15.16 10.20
C LYS A 58 10.12 -16.15 9.02
N GLU A 59 10.00 -17.43 9.33
CA GLU A 59 10.15 -18.52 8.35
C GLU A 59 8.82 -18.91 7.71
N ASN A 60 7.73 -18.80 8.47
CA ASN A 60 6.47 -19.46 8.12
C ASN A 60 5.32 -18.50 7.77
N PHE A 61 5.61 -17.21 7.64
CA PHE A 61 4.60 -16.23 7.26
C PHE A 61 5.01 -15.45 6.01
N LYS A 62 4.02 -14.99 5.26
CA LYS A 62 4.18 -14.19 4.05
C LYS A 62 3.19 -13.03 4.04
N GLY A 63 3.57 -11.94 3.39
CA GLY A 63 2.64 -10.91 2.96
C GLY A 63 2.06 -11.27 1.59
N VAL A 64 0.81 -10.95 1.32
CA VAL A 64 0.17 -11.22 0.03
C VAL A 64 -0.46 -9.95 -0.51
N ILE A 65 -0.16 -9.65 -1.76
CA ILE A 65 -0.71 -8.52 -2.51
C ILE A 65 -1.58 -9.09 -3.63
N SER A 66 -2.87 -8.75 -3.64
CA SER A 66 -3.84 -9.22 -4.61
C SER A 66 -4.13 -8.12 -5.64
N PHE A 67 -4.00 -8.46 -6.92
CA PHE A 67 -4.32 -7.60 -8.05
C PHE A 67 -5.63 -8.05 -8.69
N ILE A 68 -6.67 -7.24 -8.49
CA ILE A 68 -8.02 -7.50 -8.98
C ILE A 68 -8.21 -6.66 -10.24
N GLY A 69 -8.23 -7.33 -11.39
CA GLY A 69 -8.46 -6.69 -12.68
C GLY A 69 -9.88 -6.13 -12.78
N VAL A 70 -10.03 -5.03 -13.47
CA VAL A 70 -11.32 -4.37 -13.70
C VAL A 70 -11.57 -4.27 -15.20
N ASN A 71 -12.67 -4.84 -15.66
CA ASN A 71 -13.12 -4.65 -17.04
C ASN A 71 -13.61 -3.20 -17.21
N LYS A 72 -13.00 -2.45 -18.11
CA LYS A 72 -13.28 -1.01 -18.28
C LYS A 72 -14.67 -0.72 -18.84
N GLU A 73 -15.27 -1.66 -19.55
CA GLU A 73 -16.58 -1.49 -20.16
C GLU A 73 -17.70 -1.83 -19.19
N THR A 74 -17.57 -2.95 -18.48
CA THR A 74 -18.61 -3.48 -17.58
C THR A 74 -18.36 -3.16 -16.11
N GLY A 75 -17.13 -2.84 -15.74
CA GLY A 75 -16.68 -2.71 -14.36
C GLY A 75 -16.51 -4.04 -13.63
N ASP A 76 -16.70 -5.17 -14.30
CA ASP A 76 -16.57 -6.49 -13.71
C ASP A 76 -15.16 -6.75 -13.18
N MET A 77 -15.09 -7.36 -12.02
CA MET A 77 -13.83 -7.68 -11.36
C MET A 77 -13.40 -9.12 -11.64
N ASN A 78 -12.10 -9.36 -11.61
CA ASN A 78 -11.52 -10.71 -11.60
C ASN A 78 -10.21 -10.70 -10.82
N LEU A 79 -9.94 -11.73 -10.04
CA LEU A 79 -8.63 -11.88 -9.40
C LEU A 79 -7.60 -12.27 -10.47
N SER A 80 -6.79 -11.32 -10.88
CA SER A 80 -5.85 -11.51 -11.99
C SER A 80 -4.61 -12.29 -11.57
N PHE A 81 -4.00 -11.90 -10.46
CA PHE A 81 -2.83 -12.56 -9.88
C PHE A 81 -2.57 -12.05 -8.46
N GLN A 82 -1.65 -12.72 -7.78
CA GLN A 82 -1.14 -12.28 -6.49
C GLN A 82 0.38 -12.23 -6.51
N ILE A 83 0.96 -11.41 -5.63
CA ILE A 83 2.39 -11.38 -5.35
C ILE A 83 2.59 -11.76 -3.88
N GLU A 84 3.41 -12.77 -3.62
CA GLU A 84 3.88 -13.12 -2.29
C GLU A 84 5.17 -12.37 -1.99
N ALA A 85 5.18 -11.72 -0.85
CA ALA A 85 6.27 -10.97 -0.26
C ALA A 85 6.74 -11.65 1.04
N PRO A 86 7.86 -11.24 1.63
CA PRO A 86 8.22 -11.65 2.99
C PRO A 86 7.10 -11.39 3.99
N GLY A 87 7.16 -12.04 5.13
CA GLY A 87 6.20 -11.88 6.21
C GLY A 87 6.21 -10.50 6.85
N VAL A 88 5.77 -9.50 6.10
CA VAL A 88 5.56 -8.13 6.58
C VAL A 88 4.07 -7.84 6.71
N ASN A 89 3.75 -6.90 7.59
CA ASN A 89 2.39 -6.40 7.74
C ASN A 89 2.24 -5.13 6.92
N PHE A 90 1.33 -5.14 5.94
CA PHE A 90 1.01 -3.94 5.16
C PHE A 90 0.02 -3.07 5.92
N ASP A 91 0.27 -1.76 6.01
CA ASP A 91 -0.69 -0.83 6.59
C ASP A 91 -1.50 -0.13 5.49
N LEU A 92 -1.03 0.96 4.94
CA LEU A 92 -1.68 1.60 3.81
C LEU A 92 -0.95 1.32 2.50
N SER A 93 -1.64 1.62 1.42
CA SER A 93 -1.07 1.50 0.08
C SER A 93 -1.49 2.67 -0.80
N HIS A 94 -0.74 2.94 -1.84
CA HIS A 94 -1.08 3.95 -2.83
C HIS A 94 -0.61 3.55 -4.23
N ALA A 95 -1.47 3.78 -5.21
CA ALA A 95 -1.11 3.57 -6.61
C ALA A 95 -0.15 4.65 -7.11
N GLY A 96 0.88 4.25 -7.83
CA GLY A 96 1.67 5.16 -8.63
C GLY A 96 0.83 5.76 -9.75
N LYS A 97 1.07 7.03 -10.05
CA LYS A 97 0.37 7.79 -11.09
C LYS A 97 1.36 8.67 -11.85
N GLY A 98 0.98 9.16 -13.03
CA GLY A 98 1.89 10.00 -13.82
C GLY A 98 3.24 9.31 -14.03
N LYS A 99 4.33 9.86 -13.48
CA LYS A 99 5.67 9.30 -13.63
C LYS A 99 5.82 7.91 -13.03
N SER A 100 5.13 7.62 -11.93
CA SER A 100 5.20 6.32 -11.24
C SER A 100 4.09 5.36 -11.66
N HIS A 101 3.32 5.65 -12.71
CA HIS A 101 2.37 4.71 -13.28
C HIS A 101 3.05 3.37 -13.62
N GLY A 102 2.45 2.28 -13.19
CA GLY A 102 3.04 0.94 -13.29
C GLY A 102 3.66 0.45 -11.99
N TRP A 103 3.69 1.30 -10.99
CA TRP A 103 4.14 0.97 -9.64
C TRP A 103 3.01 1.10 -8.62
N PHE A 104 3.19 0.43 -7.50
CA PHE A 104 2.32 0.49 -6.35
C PHE A 104 3.17 0.53 -5.08
N PHE A 105 2.75 1.26 -4.06
CA PHE A 105 3.52 1.45 -2.85
C PHE A 105 2.72 0.98 -1.64
N PHE A 106 3.39 0.29 -0.71
CA PHE A 106 2.80 -0.19 0.53
C PHE A 106 3.66 0.22 1.70
N SER A 107 3.09 0.81 2.72
CA SER A 107 3.77 0.94 4.00
C SER A 107 3.82 -0.41 4.71
N CYS A 108 5.02 -0.80 5.18
CA CYS A 108 5.28 -2.07 5.82
C CYS A 108 5.83 -1.84 7.21
N TYR A 109 5.16 -2.39 8.21
CA TYR A 109 5.70 -2.49 9.55
C TYR A 109 5.94 -3.96 9.93
N ASN A 110 6.56 -4.21 11.09
CA ASN A 110 7.06 -5.53 11.45
C ASN A 110 8.10 -6.08 10.46
N SER A 111 8.96 -5.19 9.94
CA SER A 111 10.05 -5.55 9.04
C SER A 111 11.12 -6.45 9.68
N GLU A 112 11.10 -6.60 10.99
CA GLU A 112 11.94 -7.53 11.74
C GLU A 112 11.34 -8.94 11.81
N GLN A 113 10.13 -9.12 11.31
CA GLN A 113 9.37 -10.36 11.39
C GLN A 113 9.25 -10.88 12.83
N ALA A 114 8.97 -9.96 13.76
CA ALA A 114 8.78 -10.30 15.15
C ALA A 114 7.42 -10.97 15.40
N ASN A 115 7.35 -11.82 16.41
CA ASN A 115 6.13 -12.58 16.75
C ASN A 115 5.02 -11.70 17.33
N SER A 116 5.33 -10.46 17.76
CA SER A 116 4.34 -9.55 18.29
C SER A 116 3.45 -9.00 17.17
N LEU A 117 2.15 -9.08 17.36
CA LEU A 117 1.15 -8.47 16.49
C LEU A 117 0.88 -7.00 16.83
N LEU A 118 1.36 -6.52 17.97
CA LEU A 118 1.23 -5.12 18.36
C LEU A 118 2.21 -4.27 17.56
N GLU A 119 1.70 -3.34 16.79
CA GLU A 119 2.46 -2.49 15.89
C GLU A 119 3.66 -1.80 16.57
N VAL A 120 3.46 -1.25 17.77
CA VAL A 120 4.53 -0.59 18.53
C VAL A 120 5.66 -1.54 18.92
N ASN A 121 5.34 -2.80 19.17
CA ASN A 121 6.32 -3.81 19.59
C ASN A 121 6.93 -4.55 18.39
N ALA A 122 6.33 -4.43 17.21
CA ALA A 122 6.80 -5.10 16.02
C ALA A 122 7.94 -4.34 15.32
N SER A 123 8.08 -3.04 15.59
CA SER A 123 9.10 -2.19 14.99
C SER A 123 10.12 -1.76 16.04
N GLN A 124 11.20 -2.50 16.17
CA GLN A 124 12.30 -2.23 17.11
C GLN A 124 13.42 -1.42 16.50
N ASN A 125 13.60 -1.52 15.18
CA ASN A 125 14.58 -0.71 14.45
C ASN A 125 14.07 0.74 14.27
N ASP A 126 14.99 1.66 13.99
CA ASP A 126 14.64 3.06 13.73
C ASP A 126 13.86 3.26 12.41
N LYS A 127 13.97 2.31 11.51
CA LYS A 127 13.30 2.33 10.21
C LYS A 127 12.60 1.01 9.93
N ASP A 128 11.42 1.14 9.37
CA ASP A 128 10.71 0.12 8.61
C ASP A 128 10.79 0.45 7.11
N PHE A 129 9.83 0.00 6.30
CA PHE A 129 9.90 0.14 4.86
C PHE A 129 8.63 0.67 4.22
N ILE A 130 8.81 1.29 3.05
CA ILE A 130 7.81 1.35 1.99
C ILE A 130 8.23 0.31 0.95
N MET A 131 7.35 -0.64 0.64
CA MET A 131 7.56 -1.61 -0.43
C MET A 131 7.07 -1.01 -1.75
N ALA A 132 7.98 -0.83 -2.68
CA ALA A 132 7.66 -0.42 -4.04
C ALA A 132 7.48 -1.66 -4.92
N VAL A 133 6.31 -1.79 -5.55
CA VAL A 133 5.92 -2.95 -6.36
C VAL A 133 5.76 -2.53 -7.81
N ASN A 134 6.57 -3.08 -8.70
CA ASN A 134 6.47 -2.87 -10.15
C ASN A 134 5.48 -3.88 -10.75
N TRP A 135 4.21 -3.51 -10.81
CA TRP A 135 3.18 -4.41 -11.32
C TRP A 135 3.26 -4.61 -12.85
N LYS A 136 3.82 -3.66 -13.60
CA LYS A 136 4.10 -3.87 -15.04
C LYS A 136 5.15 -4.95 -15.24
N LYS A 137 6.18 -4.99 -14.39
CA LYS A 137 7.17 -6.06 -14.43
C LYS A 137 6.55 -7.41 -14.04
N ALA A 138 5.63 -7.41 -13.08
CA ALA A 138 4.86 -8.60 -12.75
C ALA A 138 4.04 -9.11 -13.96
N GLU A 139 3.39 -8.23 -14.71
CA GLU A 139 2.68 -8.60 -15.94
C GLU A 139 3.60 -9.22 -17.00
N GLU A 140 4.84 -8.72 -17.16
CA GLU A 140 5.82 -9.31 -18.05
C GLU A 140 6.14 -10.77 -17.66
N TYR A 141 6.32 -11.02 -16.37
CA TYR A 141 6.54 -12.37 -15.86
C TYR A 141 5.33 -13.28 -16.07
N LEU A 142 4.12 -12.78 -15.84
CA LEU A 142 2.89 -13.54 -16.11
C LEU A 142 2.77 -13.91 -17.60
N LYS A 143 3.04 -12.96 -18.52
CA LYS A 143 3.06 -13.21 -19.97
C LYS A 143 4.12 -14.22 -20.37
N ALA A 144 5.23 -14.27 -19.65
CA ALA A 144 6.29 -15.26 -19.84
C ALA A 144 5.99 -16.62 -19.15
N GLY A 145 4.78 -16.81 -18.62
CA GLY A 145 4.36 -18.05 -17.98
C GLY A 145 5.02 -18.31 -16.61
N LYS A 146 5.56 -17.28 -15.98
CA LYS A 146 6.14 -17.39 -14.64
C LYS A 146 5.05 -17.35 -13.56
N GLY A 147 5.42 -17.79 -12.38
CA GLY A 147 4.51 -17.93 -11.25
C GLY A 147 4.04 -19.37 -11.08
N ARG A 148 3.42 -19.62 -9.93
CA ARG A 148 2.83 -20.92 -9.58
C ARG A 148 1.31 -20.82 -9.51
N LYS A 149 0.64 -21.92 -9.71
CA LYS A 149 -0.80 -22.04 -9.51
C LYS A 149 -1.07 -22.54 -8.10
N VAL A 150 -1.77 -21.73 -7.31
CA VAL A 150 -2.27 -22.16 -6.00
C VAL A 150 -3.66 -22.74 -6.22
N LYS A 151 -3.81 -24.03 -5.95
CA LYS A 151 -5.10 -24.72 -6.00
C LYS A 151 -5.88 -24.37 -4.75
N THR A 152 -6.89 -23.54 -4.91
CA THR A 152 -7.77 -23.12 -3.84
C THR A 152 -9.17 -22.88 -4.40
N GLN A 153 -10.18 -22.90 -3.53
CA GLN A 153 -11.53 -22.51 -3.91
C GLN A 153 -11.83 -21.15 -3.29
N TYR A 154 -12.36 -20.25 -4.09
CA TYR A 154 -12.80 -18.95 -3.61
C TYR A 154 -14.08 -18.51 -4.32
N ALA A 155 -14.93 -17.80 -3.59
CA ALA A 155 -16.20 -17.36 -4.12
C ALA A 155 -16.06 -16.07 -4.93
N HIS A 156 -16.72 -16.05 -6.08
CA HIS A 156 -16.94 -14.86 -6.88
C HIS A 156 -18.44 -14.70 -7.10
N ASN A 157 -19.04 -13.73 -6.45
CA ASN A 157 -20.47 -13.50 -6.43
C ASN A 157 -20.82 -12.24 -7.22
N LYS A 158 -21.69 -12.35 -8.21
CA LYS A 158 -22.39 -11.22 -8.82
C LYS A 158 -23.80 -11.14 -8.27
N PHE A 159 -24.31 -9.93 -8.08
CA PHE A 159 -25.60 -9.68 -7.49
C PHE A 159 -26.53 -9.03 -8.51
N ASP A 160 -27.76 -9.53 -8.58
CA ASP A 160 -28.84 -8.79 -9.21
C ASP A 160 -29.17 -7.55 -8.38
N GLU A 161 -29.14 -6.39 -9.01
CA GLU A 161 -29.32 -5.12 -8.30
C GLU A 161 -30.71 -4.92 -7.73
N SER A 162 -31.73 -5.52 -8.33
CA SER A 162 -33.13 -5.36 -7.89
C SER A 162 -33.46 -6.25 -6.71
N THR A 163 -33.06 -7.52 -6.77
CA THR A 163 -33.39 -8.54 -5.77
C THR A 163 -32.31 -8.73 -4.72
N GLN A 164 -31.09 -8.26 -5.00
CA GLN A 164 -29.86 -8.54 -4.23
C GLN A 164 -29.59 -10.04 -4.07
N THR A 165 -30.07 -10.84 -5.03
CA THR A 165 -29.78 -12.26 -5.11
C THR A 165 -28.43 -12.48 -5.75
N ALA A 166 -27.61 -13.32 -5.14
CA ALA A 166 -26.27 -13.62 -5.64
C ALA A 166 -26.29 -14.75 -6.67
N THR A 167 -25.60 -14.57 -7.77
CA THR A 167 -25.14 -15.65 -8.64
C THR A 167 -23.69 -15.95 -8.26
N SER A 168 -23.44 -17.15 -7.72
CA SER A 168 -22.12 -17.55 -7.22
C SER A 168 -21.37 -18.37 -8.26
N LYS A 169 -20.06 -18.08 -8.38
CA LYS A 169 -19.10 -18.88 -9.11
C LYS A 169 -17.98 -19.27 -8.15
N MET A 170 -17.52 -20.50 -8.24
CA MET A 170 -16.36 -20.98 -7.48
C MET A 170 -15.16 -21.06 -8.43
N GLU A 171 -14.12 -20.32 -8.12
CA GLU A 171 -12.85 -20.41 -8.81
C GLU A 171 -11.92 -21.43 -8.13
N GLN A 172 -11.06 -22.07 -8.92
CA GLN A 172 -10.26 -23.21 -8.46
C GLN A 172 -8.77 -22.90 -8.31
N GLU A 173 -8.30 -21.81 -8.88
CA GLU A 173 -6.88 -21.50 -8.92
C GLU A 173 -6.63 -19.99 -8.89
N VAL A 174 -5.50 -19.60 -8.31
CA VAL A 174 -4.93 -18.26 -8.43
C VAL A 174 -3.48 -18.35 -8.90
N THR A 175 -3.07 -17.45 -9.77
CA THR A 175 -1.66 -17.32 -10.18
C THR A 175 -0.92 -16.46 -9.16
N VAL A 176 0.18 -16.99 -8.63
CA VAL A 176 0.98 -16.33 -7.62
C VAL A 176 2.42 -16.15 -8.11
N LEU A 177 2.93 -14.94 -8.00
CA LEU A 177 4.33 -14.59 -8.25
C LEU A 177 5.05 -14.47 -6.90
N SER A 178 6.26 -15.00 -6.82
CA SER A 178 7.12 -14.84 -5.64
C SER A 178 8.05 -13.64 -5.85
N ALA A 179 7.91 -12.60 -5.04
CA ALA A 179 8.80 -11.45 -5.08
C ALA A 179 10.25 -11.79 -4.70
N LYS A 180 10.44 -12.87 -3.93
CA LYS A 180 11.74 -13.42 -3.57
C LYS A 180 12.47 -14.06 -4.75
N GLU A 181 11.73 -14.77 -5.60
CA GLU A 181 12.29 -15.52 -6.74
C GLU A 181 12.42 -14.67 -8.00
N LEU A 182 11.47 -13.77 -8.21
CA LEU A 182 11.39 -12.95 -9.42
C LEU A 182 11.96 -11.56 -9.16
N LYS A 183 13.12 -11.28 -9.75
CA LYS A 183 13.82 -10.01 -9.58
C LYS A 183 13.05 -8.84 -10.22
N ASP A 184 13.33 -7.64 -9.77
CA ASP A 184 12.79 -6.38 -10.29
C ASP A 184 11.27 -6.17 -10.13
N ILE A 185 10.59 -7.04 -9.39
CA ILE A 185 9.19 -6.83 -9.02
C ILE A 185 9.06 -5.91 -7.80
N CYS A 186 9.89 -6.11 -6.78
CA CYS A 186 9.77 -5.43 -5.50
C CYS A 186 11.10 -4.86 -5.01
N TYR A 187 11.00 -3.73 -4.32
CA TYR A 187 12.10 -3.07 -3.63
C TYR A 187 11.62 -2.47 -2.32
N PHE A 188 12.48 -2.46 -1.30
CA PHE A 188 12.19 -1.77 -0.05
C PHE A 188 12.88 -0.41 0.00
N MET A 189 12.14 0.63 0.33
CA MET A 189 12.64 1.97 0.66
C MET A 189 12.52 2.15 2.16
N PRO A 190 13.63 2.39 2.88
CA PRO A 190 13.56 2.66 4.31
C PRO A 190 12.72 3.91 4.61
N THR A 191 11.92 3.85 5.68
CA THR A 191 11.11 4.96 6.19
C THR A 191 11.14 4.92 7.72
N PRO A 192 10.83 6.01 8.45
CA PRO A 192 10.73 5.95 9.89
C PRO A 192 9.76 4.88 10.36
N LYS A 193 10.07 4.29 11.51
CA LYS A 193 9.38 3.12 12.03
C LYS A 193 7.88 3.33 12.25
N SER A 194 7.15 2.22 12.19
CA SER A 194 5.70 2.16 12.28
C SER A 194 5.02 3.02 11.20
N PRO A 195 5.37 2.83 9.92
CA PRO A 195 4.79 3.62 8.85
C PRO A 195 3.31 3.31 8.70
N HIS A 196 2.52 4.38 8.45
CA HIS A 196 1.10 4.27 8.13
C HIS A 196 0.85 4.69 6.67
N GLY A 197 1.05 5.95 6.34
CA GLY A 197 0.91 6.44 4.97
C GLY A 197 2.12 6.15 4.08
N CYS A 198 1.86 5.99 2.80
CA CYS A 198 2.85 5.99 1.72
C CYS A 198 2.26 6.68 0.49
N ASP A 199 1.84 7.93 0.68
CA ASP A 199 0.98 8.67 -0.22
C ASP A 199 1.76 9.21 -1.43
N VAL A 200 1.18 9.12 -2.62
CA VAL A 200 1.83 9.52 -3.88
C VAL A 200 1.23 10.84 -4.37
N ASP A 201 2.09 11.83 -4.65
CA ASP A 201 1.65 13.13 -5.14
C ASP A 201 1.00 13.05 -6.54
N PRO A 202 0.23 14.07 -6.95
CA PRO A 202 -0.45 14.07 -8.25
C PRO A 202 0.46 13.91 -9.48
N THR A 203 1.74 14.24 -9.37
CA THR A 203 2.72 14.08 -10.46
C THR A 203 3.30 12.67 -10.53
N GLY A 204 3.16 11.90 -9.45
CA GLY A 204 3.78 10.59 -9.27
C GLY A 204 5.29 10.64 -9.02
N GLU A 205 5.83 11.83 -8.76
CA GLU A 205 7.25 12.01 -8.47
C GLU A 205 7.57 11.84 -7.00
N TYR A 206 6.67 12.28 -6.11
CA TYR A 206 6.93 12.30 -4.67
C TYR A 206 6.10 11.24 -3.96
N ILE A 207 6.78 10.37 -3.21
CA ILE A 207 6.20 9.37 -2.34
C ILE A 207 6.46 9.79 -0.89
N VAL A 208 5.40 10.07 -0.16
CA VAL A 208 5.44 10.58 1.21
C VAL A 208 5.29 9.44 2.20
N GLY A 209 6.33 9.17 2.97
CA GLY A 209 6.27 8.20 4.06
C GLY A 209 5.79 8.83 5.36
N SER A 210 5.07 8.07 6.16
CA SER A 210 4.51 8.54 7.44
C SER A 210 4.76 7.53 8.56
N GLY A 211 5.84 7.72 9.32
CA GLY A 211 6.15 6.89 10.50
C GLY A 211 5.49 7.43 11.76
N LYS A 212 4.55 6.69 12.35
CA LYS A 212 3.75 7.13 13.52
C LYS A 212 4.58 7.54 14.74
N LEU A 213 5.80 7.05 14.86
CA LEU A 213 6.68 7.33 15.98
C LEU A 213 7.77 8.36 15.65
N ALA A 214 7.66 9.03 14.50
CA ALA A 214 8.62 10.02 14.05
C ALA A 214 8.10 11.46 14.19
N ALA A 215 9.04 12.41 14.25
CA ALA A 215 8.77 13.84 14.25
C ALA A 215 9.25 14.50 12.93
N LEU A 216 9.20 13.75 11.84
CA LEU A 216 9.55 14.20 10.50
C LEU A 216 8.71 13.45 9.46
N ILE A 217 8.63 14.00 8.25
CA ILE A 217 7.99 13.33 7.11
C ILE A 217 9.05 13.15 6.03
N PRO A 218 9.47 11.91 5.71
CA PRO A 218 10.34 11.69 4.58
C PRO A 218 9.55 11.79 3.27
N VAL A 219 10.13 12.43 2.29
CA VAL A 219 9.62 12.50 0.93
C VAL A 219 10.64 11.84 0.01
N HIS A 220 10.27 10.73 -0.58
CA HIS A 220 11.09 10.02 -1.55
C HIS A 220 10.80 10.53 -2.97
N SER A 221 11.80 10.49 -3.86
CA SER A 221 11.64 10.79 -5.27
C SER A 221 11.60 9.52 -6.08
N PHE A 222 10.58 9.36 -6.91
CA PHE A 222 10.46 8.23 -7.82
C PHE A 222 11.62 8.19 -8.83
N THR A 223 12.02 9.35 -9.36
CA THR A 223 13.17 9.47 -10.27
C THR A 223 14.46 9.01 -9.60
N LYS A 224 14.70 9.40 -8.34
CA LYS A 224 15.86 8.94 -7.57
C LYS A 224 15.77 7.45 -7.26
N MET A 225 14.60 6.94 -6.92
CA MET A 225 14.37 5.51 -6.69
C MET A 225 14.77 4.68 -7.93
N LEU A 226 14.31 5.04 -9.12
CA LEU A 226 14.68 4.36 -10.35
C LEU A 226 16.19 4.43 -10.64
N LYS A 227 16.83 5.58 -10.35
CA LYS A 227 18.28 5.74 -10.47
C LYS A 227 19.01 4.82 -9.48
N ALA A 228 18.58 4.78 -8.23
CA ALA A 228 19.16 3.91 -7.20
C ALA A 228 19.04 2.43 -7.57
N ILE A 229 17.89 2.00 -8.11
CA ILE A 229 17.70 0.65 -8.63
C ILE A 229 18.68 0.35 -9.77
N LYS A 230 18.76 1.22 -10.76
CA LYS A 230 19.66 1.07 -11.91
C LYS A 230 21.12 0.98 -11.50
N ASN A 231 21.53 1.78 -10.53
CA ASN A 231 22.91 1.84 -10.02
C ASN A 231 23.18 0.79 -8.94
N LYS A 232 22.17 -0.01 -8.54
CA LYS A 232 22.28 -0.99 -7.45
C LYS A 232 22.73 -0.36 -6.13
N GLU A 233 22.21 0.81 -5.80
CA GLU A 233 22.48 1.52 -4.55
C GLU A 233 21.71 0.88 -3.40
N PHE A 234 22.09 -0.35 -3.04
CA PHE A 234 21.43 -1.15 -2.03
C PHE A 234 22.14 -1.04 -0.68
N ALA A 235 21.36 -1.01 0.40
CA ALA A 235 21.85 -1.09 1.78
C ALA A 235 21.92 -2.53 2.27
N GLY A 236 21.33 -3.46 1.54
CA GLY A 236 21.22 -4.87 1.87
C GLY A 236 20.04 -5.50 1.17
N GLU A 237 19.54 -6.58 1.72
CA GLU A 237 18.34 -7.25 1.27
C GLU A 237 17.49 -7.74 2.46
N TYR A 238 16.20 -7.93 2.22
CA TYR A 238 15.28 -8.49 3.17
C TYR A 238 14.54 -9.65 2.50
N ASP A 239 14.86 -10.86 2.91
CA ASP A 239 14.36 -12.11 2.31
C ASP A 239 14.46 -12.14 0.76
N GLY A 240 15.66 -11.78 0.25
CA GLY A 240 15.95 -11.77 -1.19
C GLY A 240 15.46 -10.54 -1.97
N ILE A 241 14.76 -9.61 -1.33
CA ILE A 241 14.31 -8.36 -1.94
C ILE A 241 15.27 -7.24 -1.58
N PRO A 242 15.79 -6.48 -2.57
CA PRO A 242 16.76 -5.41 -2.30
C PRO A 242 16.17 -4.29 -1.44
N ILE A 243 16.96 -3.82 -0.47
CA ILE A 243 16.70 -2.60 0.31
C ILE A 243 17.50 -1.48 -0.32
N LEU A 244 16.84 -0.44 -0.80
CA LEU A 244 17.50 0.75 -1.34
C LEU A 244 18.12 1.57 -0.20
N LYS A 245 19.21 2.27 -0.48
CA LYS A 245 19.77 3.21 0.49
C LYS A 245 18.81 4.38 0.70
N TYR A 246 18.56 4.74 1.94
CA TYR A 246 17.63 5.81 2.31
C TYR A 246 17.95 7.12 1.57
N GLU A 247 19.20 7.54 1.62
CA GLU A 247 19.68 8.78 1.03
C GLU A 247 19.57 8.78 -0.51
N SER A 248 19.68 7.60 -1.13
CA SER A 248 19.60 7.46 -2.58
C SER A 248 18.20 7.65 -3.14
N THR A 249 17.16 7.43 -2.31
CA THR A 249 15.76 7.62 -2.70
C THR A 249 15.18 8.93 -2.19
N LEU A 250 15.77 9.50 -1.14
CA LEU A 250 15.22 10.65 -0.42
C LEU A 250 15.29 11.92 -1.29
N TYR A 251 14.16 12.58 -1.46
CA TYR A 251 14.10 13.97 -1.95
C TYR A 251 14.46 14.94 -0.84
N GLY A 252 13.88 14.74 0.33
CA GLY A 252 14.15 15.50 1.54
C GLY A 252 13.17 15.14 2.65
N GLU A 253 13.20 15.89 3.75
CA GLU A 253 12.38 15.66 4.92
C GLU A 253 11.69 16.95 5.36
N VAL A 254 10.40 16.90 5.66
CA VAL A 254 9.72 17.98 6.37
C VAL A 254 10.13 17.88 7.84
N GLN A 255 10.84 18.89 8.33
CA GLN A 255 11.40 18.89 9.68
C GLN A 255 10.43 19.45 10.70
N LYS A 256 10.30 18.76 11.83
CA LYS A 256 9.47 19.16 12.98
C LYS A 256 8.03 19.55 12.63
N PRO A 257 7.36 18.77 11.76
CA PRO A 257 6.01 19.09 11.34
C PRO A 257 4.99 18.87 12.47
N GLY A 258 5.27 17.97 13.40
CA GLY A 258 4.43 17.48 14.49
C GLY A 258 4.83 16.07 14.88
N LEU A 259 4.07 15.41 15.73
CA LEU A 259 4.31 14.05 16.20
C LEU A 259 3.24 13.08 15.64
N GLY A 260 3.69 11.95 15.14
CA GLY A 260 2.83 10.89 14.67
C GLY A 260 2.17 11.18 13.33
N PRO A 261 2.93 11.47 12.25
CA PRO A 261 2.36 11.61 10.92
C PRO A 261 1.71 10.30 10.47
N LEU A 262 0.50 10.38 9.90
CA LEU A 262 -0.26 9.22 9.46
C LEU A 262 -0.54 9.21 7.96
N HIS A 263 -1.35 10.14 7.49
CA HIS A 263 -1.88 10.15 6.13
C HIS A 263 -1.67 11.53 5.49
N THR A 264 -1.33 11.55 4.20
CA THR A 264 -1.09 12.78 3.46
C THR A 264 -1.99 12.85 2.24
N GLU A 265 -2.64 14.00 2.06
CA GLU A 265 -3.46 14.34 0.89
C GLU A 265 -2.90 15.55 0.15
N PHE A 266 -3.28 15.71 -1.11
CA PHE A 266 -2.75 16.75 -1.99
C PHE A 266 -3.87 17.59 -2.60
N ASP A 267 -3.62 18.89 -2.79
CA ASP A 267 -4.59 19.82 -3.38
C ASP A 267 -4.38 20.10 -4.89
N GLY A 268 -3.38 19.46 -5.48
CA GLY A 268 -3.02 19.69 -6.89
C GLY A 268 -2.39 21.05 -7.19
N LYS A 269 -2.14 21.88 -6.17
CA LYS A 269 -1.52 23.21 -6.27
C LYS A 269 -0.10 23.23 -5.70
N GLY A 270 0.46 22.06 -5.41
CA GLY A 270 1.79 21.91 -4.83
C GLY A 270 1.80 21.84 -3.31
N ASN A 271 0.64 21.84 -2.66
CA ASN A 271 0.56 21.64 -1.23
C ASN A 271 0.16 20.22 -0.87
N ALA A 272 0.72 19.76 0.24
CA ALA A 272 0.35 18.53 0.92
C ALA A 272 -0.21 18.85 2.32
N TYR A 273 -1.09 18.00 2.79
CA TYR A 273 -1.75 18.09 4.09
C TYR A 273 -1.55 16.77 4.80
N THR A 274 -0.88 16.78 5.94
CA THR A 274 -0.61 15.56 6.72
C THR A 274 -1.31 15.62 8.06
N SER A 275 -1.99 14.53 8.43
CA SER A 275 -2.56 14.35 9.76
C SER A 275 -1.51 13.89 10.75
N PHE A 276 -1.56 14.43 11.96
CA PHE A 276 -0.67 14.11 13.08
C PHE A 276 -1.47 13.54 14.24
N PHE A 277 -1.44 12.23 14.37
CA PHE A 277 -2.23 11.50 15.35
C PHE A 277 -1.91 11.90 16.80
N VAL A 278 -0.62 12.01 17.13
CA VAL A 278 -0.18 12.36 18.50
C VAL A 278 -0.38 13.85 18.78
N SER A 279 -0.01 14.72 17.85
CA SER A 279 -0.18 16.17 17.99
C SER A 279 -1.61 16.64 17.82
N SER A 280 -2.52 15.80 17.31
CA SER A 280 -3.93 16.13 17.05
C SER A 280 -4.10 17.38 16.19
N GLU A 281 -3.41 17.43 15.08
CA GLU A 281 -3.42 18.55 14.13
C GLU A 281 -3.32 18.07 12.68
N VAL A 282 -3.72 18.91 11.75
CA VAL A 282 -3.43 18.79 10.34
C VAL A 282 -2.44 19.88 9.94
N VAL A 283 -1.37 19.51 9.27
CA VAL A 283 -0.31 20.43 8.86
C VAL A 283 -0.28 20.52 7.33
N LYS A 284 -0.36 21.75 6.82
CA LYS A 284 -0.15 22.07 5.42
C LYS A 284 1.32 22.37 5.18
N TRP A 285 1.90 21.79 4.13
CA TRP A 285 3.28 22.02 3.74
C TRP A 285 3.44 22.02 2.22
N ASP A 286 4.48 22.67 1.73
CA ASP A 286 4.79 22.74 0.30
C ASP A 286 5.67 21.57 -0.12
N VAL A 287 5.24 20.80 -1.14
CA VAL A 287 5.87 19.55 -1.58
C VAL A 287 7.28 19.78 -2.13
N LYS A 288 7.56 20.91 -2.76
CA LYS A 288 8.88 21.19 -3.37
C LYS A 288 9.87 21.75 -2.37
N THR A 289 9.41 22.67 -1.52
CA THR A 289 10.31 23.33 -0.55
C THR A 289 10.39 22.62 0.79
N LEU A 290 9.47 21.66 1.05
CA LEU A 290 9.32 20.91 2.30
C LEU A 290 9.07 21.82 3.51
N LYS A 291 8.60 23.03 3.29
CA LYS A 291 8.31 24.00 4.36
C LYS A 291 6.88 23.85 4.85
N VAL A 292 6.73 23.83 6.16
CA VAL A 292 5.42 23.97 6.80
C VAL A 292 4.88 25.35 6.50
N LEU A 293 3.62 25.40 6.04
CA LEU A 293 2.93 26.65 5.65
C LEU A 293 1.86 27.03 6.64
N ASP A 294 1.15 26.05 7.20
CA ASP A 294 0.03 26.30 8.11
C ASP A 294 -0.26 25.09 8.98
N ARG A 295 -0.95 25.28 10.09
CA ARG A 295 -1.36 24.23 11.04
C ARG A 295 -2.78 24.48 11.49
N GLN A 296 -3.56 23.41 11.57
CA GLN A 296 -4.91 23.47 12.09
C GLN A 296 -5.09 22.41 13.17
N PRO A 297 -5.33 22.80 14.42
CA PRO A 297 -5.63 21.83 15.48
C PRO A 297 -6.95 21.13 15.18
N THR A 298 -7.00 19.85 15.53
CA THR A 298 -8.18 19.01 15.49
C THR A 298 -8.46 18.44 16.89
N PHE A 299 -9.66 17.89 17.08
CA PHE A 299 -9.92 17.20 18.35
C PHE A 299 -9.41 15.77 18.23
N TYR A 300 -8.69 15.34 19.24
CA TYR A 300 -8.14 14.00 19.44
C TYR A 300 -7.78 13.16 18.22
N SER A 301 -6.52 12.79 18.17
CA SER A 301 -6.00 11.68 17.38
C SER A 301 -6.55 11.59 15.95
N VAL A 302 -6.40 12.68 15.20
CA VAL A 302 -6.78 12.72 13.78
C VAL A 302 -6.06 11.61 13.00
N GLY A 303 -6.82 10.86 12.22
CA GLY A 303 -6.34 9.74 11.43
C GLY A 303 -6.29 10.03 9.94
N HIS A 304 -7.24 9.46 9.21
CA HIS A 304 -7.30 9.62 7.77
C HIS A 304 -7.75 11.01 7.33
N LEU A 305 -7.22 11.43 6.20
CA LEU A 305 -7.61 12.64 5.50
C LEU A 305 -8.28 12.28 4.18
N MET A 306 -9.08 13.19 3.64
CA MET A 306 -9.63 13.08 2.29
C MET A 306 -9.77 14.46 1.66
N VAL A 307 -9.27 14.59 0.45
CA VAL A 307 -9.57 15.69 -0.48
C VAL A 307 -10.27 15.10 -1.69
N VAL A 308 -11.34 15.72 -2.16
CA VAL A 308 -12.04 15.19 -3.35
C VAL A 308 -11.09 15.16 -4.55
N GLY A 309 -10.87 13.97 -5.08
CA GLY A 309 -9.91 13.72 -6.15
C GLY A 309 -8.44 13.79 -5.71
N GLY A 310 -8.15 13.79 -4.40
CA GLY A 310 -6.79 13.86 -3.85
C GLY A 310 -5.87 12.76 -4.36
N ASP A 311 -6.41 11.55 -4.56
CA ASP A 311 -5.67 10.41 -5.10
C ASP A 311 -5.48 10.43 -6.61
N THR A 312 -6.00 11.44 -7.30
CA THR A 312 -5.89 11.56 -8.76
C THR A 312 -4.75 12.49 -9.19
N LYS A 313 -4.47 12.53 -10.49
CA LYS A 313 -3.54 13.51 -11.08
C LYS A 313 -4.02 14.96 -11.02
N LYS A 314 -5.30 15.17 -10.79
CA LYS A 314 -5.93 16.49 -10.79
C LYS A 314 -6.90 16.62 -9.62
N PRO A 315 -6.41 16.73 -8.39
CA PRO A 315 -7.25 17.04 -7.25
C PRO A 315 -8.04 18.32 -7.48
N TYR A 316 -9.33 18.31 -7.12
CA TYR A 316 -10.22 19.46 -7.35
C TYR A 316 -11.05 19.83 -6.12
N GLY A 317 -10.87 19.12 -5.03
CA GLY A 317 -11.56 19.38 -3.77
C GLY A 317 -11.24 20.76 -3.20
N LYS A 318 -12.26 21.40 -2.64
CA LYS A 318 -12.13 22.70 -1.96
C LYS A 318 -11.95 22.56 -0.45
N TYR A 319 -12.29 21.39 0.08
CA TYR A 319 -12.26 21.07 1.50
C TYR A 319 -11.39 19.84 1.74
N LEU A 320 -10.68 19.87 2.84
CA LEU A 320 -10.04 18.72 3.42
C LEU A 320 -10.93 18.18 4.54
N VAL A 321 -11.26 16.92 4.49
CA VAL A 321 -11.99 16.24 5.57
C VAL A 321 -10.99 15.45 6.40
N ALA A 322 -11.00 15.68 7.70
CA ALA A 322 -10.15 14.98 8.66
C ALA A 322 -11.03 14.13 9.59
N TYR A 323 -10.66 12.87 9.74
CA TYR A 323 -11.39 11.92 10.58
C TYR A 323 -10.63 11.69 11.88
N ASN A 324 -11.27 11.97 13.00
CA ASN A 324 -10.73 11.60 14.31
C ASN A 324 -10.93 10.10 14.53
N LYS A 325 -9.92 9.45 15.10
CA LYS A 325 -9.99 8.00 15.41
C LYS A 325 -10.59 7.71 16.77
N ILE A 326 -10.61 8.73 17.64
CA ILE A 326 -11.13 8.65 19.01
C ILE A 326 -12.10 9.80 19.25
#